data_89e473ca1b18e5734013c174b50b350d
#
_entry.id   89e473ca1b18e5734013c174b50b350d
#
_cell.length_a   1.000
_cell.length_b   1.000
_cell.length_c   1.000
_cell.angle_alpha   90.00
_cell.angle_beta   90.00
_cell.angle_gamma   90.00
#
_symmetry.space_group_name_H-M   'P 1'
#
loop_
_entity.id
_entity.type
_entity.pdbx_description
1 polymer ?
#
loop_
_entity_poly.entity_id
_entity_poly.type
_entity_poly.pdbx_seq_one_letter_code
_entity_poly.pdbx_strand_id
1 'polypeptide(L)'
;MFNFTNYLKSKNLDTLLTAQLNENLKISKGAAKYKKIFEKFKNDYQAIKTLIMTTKAKVYDNPNDLNEIVTQFEENINRFIDILGTIQKYDEESVAPGKLSKSDAVQPQTKEELKRIINRTTFDNGLKCDLNFIDTSKITDMSHLFESSRFNGDISKWDVSKVENMDSMFNDSVFNGDISKWNVSNVEDMSWMFRNSKFNGDISNWDVSNVKDMNNMFRESQFDRNISKWDVSHVEDMSAMFYDSKFNGDISKWDVSNVRNTNEMFYRSIFDGDISNWDVSNVDTMEDMFTRSEFDDTRILSMWSPQKGANRRNIFNNSPLDGMRFKHLK
;
A
#
# COMPACT_ATOMS: atom_id res chain seq x y z
N MET A 1 -3.14 -35.56 1.02
CA MET A 1 -3.00 -35.16 2.44
C MET A 1 -1.75 -34.26 2.54
N PHE A 2 -1.93 -32.94 2.70
CA PHE A 2 -0.83 -31.98 2.78
C PHE A 2 -0.09 -32.22 4.10
N ASN A 3 1.21 -32.47 4.06
CA ASN A 3 2.02 -32.68 5.25
C ASN A 3 2.89 -31.44 5.50
N PHE A 4 2.38 -30.51 6.34
CA PHE A 4 3.03 -29.24 6.68
C PHE A 4 4.46 -29.44 7.22
N THR A 5 4.72 -30.48 7.99
CA THR A 5 6.07 -30.82 8.47
C THR A 5 7.02 -31.16 7.33
N ASN A 6 6.54 -31.89 6.32
CA ASN A 6 7.34 -32.19 5.14
C ASN A 6 7.51 -30.95 4.23
N TYR A 7 6.51 -30.07 4.19
CA TYR A 7 6.59 -28.79 3.49
C TYR A 7 7.66 -27.86 4.11
N LEU A 8 7.61 -27.67 5.45
CA LEU A 8 8.65 -26.88 6.16
C LEU A 8 10.06 -27.47 5.96
N LYS A 9 10.20 -28.81 6.01
CA LYS A 9 11.45 -29.49 5.72
C LYS A 9 11.91 -29.30 4.27
N SER A 10 10.99 -29.36 3.30
CA SER A 10 11.30 -29.18 1.88
C SER A 10 11.77 -27.76 1.56
N LYS A 11 11.32 -26.76 2.33
CA LYS A 11 11.75 -25.37 2.22
C LYS A 11 12.97 -25.03 3.07
N ASN A 12 13.50 -25.99 3.83
CA ASN A 12 14.64 -25.78 4.75
C ASN A 12 14.43 -24.63 5.77
N LEU A 13 13.19 -24.18 5.94
CA LEU A 13 12.84 -23.00 6.77
C LEU A 13 13.21 -23.20 8.25
N ASP A 14 13.01 -24.41 8.77
CA ASP A 14 13.34 -24.72 10.17
C ASP A 14 14.86 -24.69 10.40
N THR A 15 15.62 -25.15 9.41
CA THR A 15 17.11 -25.17 9.45
C THR A 15 17.68 -23.78 9.19
N LEU A 16 17.13 -23.03 8.23
CA LEU A 16 17.55 -21.68 7.91
C LEU A 16 17.28 -20.71 9.06
N LEU A 17 16.08 -20.77 9.64
CA LEU A 17 15.69 -19.98 10.81
C LEU A 17 16.61 -20.29 11.99
N THR A 18 16.86 -21.57 12.28
CA THR A 18 17.70 -22.00 13.41
C THR A 18 19.17 -21.65 13.20
N ALA A 19 19.69 -21.74 11.97
CA ALA A 19 21.07 -21.40 11.62
C ALA A 19 21.32 -19.89 11.71
N GLN A 20 20.48 -19.08 11.05
CA GLN A 20 20.59 -17.62 11.11
C GLN A 20 20.37 -17.08 12.53
N LEU A 21 19.46 -17.68 13.27
CA LEU A 21 19.19 -17.36 14.63
C LEU A 21 20.43 -17.63 15.53
N ASN A 22 21.11 -18.74 15.33
CA ASN A 22 22.33 -19.10 16.09
C ASN A 22 23.54 -18.26 15.69
N GLU A 23 23.67 -17.87 14.43
CA GLU A 23 24.73 -16.95 13.96
C GLU A 23 24.53 -15.56 14.56
N ASN A 24 23.33 -15.00 14.49
CA ASN A 24 23.02 -13.68 15.02
C ASN A 24 23.17 -13.58 16.55
N LEU A 25 22.96 -14.69 17.28
CA LEU A 25 23.22 -14.76 18.72
C LEU A 25 24.71 -14.76 19.11
N LYS A 26 25.60 -15.12 18.18
CA LYS A 26 27.07 -15.12 18.44
C LYS A 26 27.71 -13.75 18.29
N ILE A 27 27.09 -12.81 17.61
CA ILE A 27 27.74 -11.62 17.07
C ILE A 27 27.56 -10.37 17.96
N SER A 28 26.60 -10.28 18.87
CA SER A 28 26.38 -9.04 19.59
C SER A 28 26.61 -9.13 21.11
N LYS A 29 27.58 -8.37 21.60
CA LYS A 29 27.76 -8.10 23.05
C LYS A 29 26.67 -7.15 23.60
N GLY A 30 25.89 -6.50 22.74
CA GLY A 30 24.69 -5.70 23.08
C GLY A 30 23.41 -6.53 23.21
N ALA A 31 23.49 -7.84 23.00
CA ALA A 31 22.42 -8.77 22.72
C ALA A 31 21.45 -9.08 23.86
N ALA A 32 21.66 -8.64 25.08
CA ALA A 32 20.78 -9.04 26.21
C ALA A 32 19.32 -8.57 26.00
N LYS A 33 19.12 -7.37 25.40
CA LYS A 33 17.79 -6.83 25.08
C LYS A 33 17.15 -7.63 23.91
N TYR A 34 17.94 -7.91 22.88
CA TYR A 34 17.51 -8.65 21.70
C TYR A 34 17.28 -10.14 22.00
N LYS A 35 18.06 -10.73 22.88
CA LYS A 35 17.89 -12.12 23.32
C LYS A 35 16.51 -12.38 23.90
N LYS A 36 15.96 -11.45 24.69
CA LYS A 36 14.63 -11.59 25.29
C LYS A 36 13.50 -11.52 24.25
N ILE A 37 13.63 -10.63 23.26
CA ILE A 37 12.68 -10.50 22.16
C ILE A 37 12.75 -11.73 21.27
N PHE A 38 13.94 -12.22 21.01
CA PHE A 38 14.24 -13.41 20.25
C PHE A 38 13.65 -14.69 20.89
N GLU A 39 13.86 -14.89 22.20
CA GLU A 39 13.26 -16.01 22.93
C GLU A 39 11.72 -15.92 22.91
N LYS A 40 11.15 -14.71 22.99
CA LYS A 40 9.71 -14.52 22.84
C LYS A 40 9.25 -14.94 21.45
N PHE A 41 9.91 -14.47 20.39
CA PHE A 41 9.57 -14.84 19.01
C PHE A 41 9.68 -16.35 18.78
N LYS A 42 10.73 -16.98 19.27
CA LYS A 42 10.91 -18.43 19.20
C LYS A 42 9.77 -19.18 19.88
N ASN A 43 9.32 -18.68 21.03
CA ASN A 43 8.19 -19.28 21.76
C ASN A 43 6.85 -19.06 21.00
N ASP A 44 6.63 -17.85 20.45
CA ASP A 44 5.45 -17.54 19.65
C ASP A 44 5.42 -18.38 18.36
N TYR A 45 6.60 -18.56 17.70
CA TYR A 45 6.76 -19.47 16.56
C TYR A 45 6.42 -20.91 16.89
N GLN A 46 6.92 -21.43 18.02
CA GLN A 46 6.60 -22.80 18.45
C GLN A 46 5.11 -22.96 18.81
N ALA A 47 4.49 -21.95 19.42
CA ALA A 47 3.07 -21.93 19.72
C ALA A 47 2.21 -21.96 18.45
N ILE A 48 2.55 -21.14 17.44
CA ILE A 48 1.87 -21.11 16.13
C ILE A 48 2.08 -22.43 15.39
N LYS A 49 3.31 -22.97 15.38
CA LYS A 49 3.62 -24.29 14.79
C LYS A 49 2.78 -25.40 15.44
N THR A 50 2.63 -25.37 16.77
CA THR A 50 1.80 -26.32 17.52
C THR A 50 0.33 -26.12 17.18
N LEU A 51 -0.17 -24.88 17.11
CA LEU A 51 -1.54 -24.55 16.75
C LEU A 51 -1.89 -25.08 15.35
N ILE A 52 -1.05 -24.81 14.34
CA ILE A 52 -1.25 -25.32 12.98
C ILE A 52 -1.23 -26.85 12.95
N MET A 53 -0.38 -27.49 13.77
CA MET A 53 -0.31 -28.94 13.88
C MET A 53 -1.51 -29.57 14.58
N THR A 54 -2.08 -28.91 15.58
CA THR A 54 -3.21 -29.42 16.37
C THR A 54 -4.56 -29.10 15.75
N THR A 55 -4.68 -28.05 14.94
CA THR A 55 -5.90 -27.66 14.21
C THR A 55 -6.17 -28.57 12.99
N LYS A 56 -5.32 -29.56 12.75
CA LYS A 56 -5.45 -30.55 11.67
C LYS A 56 -6.82 -31.20 11.52
N ALA A 57 -7.66 -31.18 12.54
CA ALA A 57 -8.95 -31.86 12.54
C ALA A 57 -10.13 -30.98 12.05
N LYS A 58 -9.99 -29.66 11.88
CA LYS A 58 -11.10 -28.76 11.54
C LYS A 58 -10.97 -27.98 10.22
N VAL A 59 -9.81 -28.00 9.58
CA VAL A 59 -9.51 -27.18 8.37
C VAL A 59 -9.64 -28.00 7.08
N TYR A 60 -10.34 -29.13 7.12
CA TYR A 60 -10.52 -29.99 5.94
C TYR A 60 -11.51 -29.45 4.89
N ASP A 61 -12.26 -28.40 5.20
CA ASP A 61 -13.32 -27.92 4.31
C ASP A 61 -12.84 -26.94 3.21
N ASN A 62 -11.66 -26.32 3.38
CA ASN A 62 -11.09 -25.46 2.31
C ASN A 62 -9.55 -25.44 2.31
N PRO A 63 -8.89 -26.17 1.39
CA PRO A 63 -7.43 -26.19 1.28
C PRO A 63 -6.79 -24.83 0.94
N ASN A 64 -7.55 -23.89 0.39
CA ASN A 64 -7.06 -22.57 0.00
C ASN A 64 -6.78 -21.69 1.23
N ASP A 65 -7.63 -21.78 2.26
CA ASP A 65 -7.44 -21.02 3.52
C ASP A 65 -6.14 -21.40 4.22
N LEU A 66 -5.75 -22.68 4.15
CA LEU A 66 -4.48 -23.14 4.72
C LEU A 66 -3.26 -22.60 3.94
N ASN A 67 -3.36 -22.55 2.62
CA ASN A 67 -2.29 -22.00 1.79
C ASN A 67 -2.09 -20.50 2.05
N GLU A 68 -3.16 -19.76 2.20
CA GLU A 68 -3.12 -18.33 2.52
C GLU A 68 -2.48 -18.07 3.88
N ILE A 69 -2.87 -18.84 4.92
CA ILE A 69 -2.25 -18.78 6.26
C ILE A 69 -0.76 -19.11 6.20
N VAL A 70 -0.37 -20.12 5.43
CA VAL A 70 1.03 -20.54 5.27
C VAL A 70 1.83 -19.46 4.54
N THR A 71 1.29 -18.89 3.47
CA THR A 71 1.95 -17.80 2.70
C THR A 71 2.15 -16.58 3.59
N GLN A 72 1.11 -16.14 4.31
CA GLN A 72 1.20 -14.99 5.23
C GLN A 72 2.22 -15.24 6.35
N PHE A 73 2.33 -16.47 6.81
CA PHE A 73 3.31 -16.86 7.83
C PHE A 73 4.75 -16.83 7.28
N GLU A 74 4.97 -17.32 6.05
CA GLU A 74 6.26 -17.24 5.36
C GLU A 74 6.70 -15.80 5.13
N GLU A 75 5.80 -14.93 4.69
CA GLU A 75 6.05 -13.50 4.53
C GLU A 75 6.45 -12.83 5.84
N ASN A 76 5.76 -13.12 6.93
CA ASN A 76 6.09 -12.58 8.25
C ASN A 76 7.46 -13.07 8.75
N ILE A 77 7.82 -14.33 8.46
CA ILE A 77 9.17 -14.86 8.78
C ILE A 77 10.23 -14.15 7.96
N ASN A 78 10.04 -14.01 6.66
CA ASN A 78 11.00 -13.35 5.78
C ASN A 78 11.23 -11.89 6.20
N ARG A 79 10.16 -11.15 6.51
CA ARG A 79 10.27 -9.79 7.07
C ARG A 79 11.06 -9.76 8.37
N PHE A 80 10.86 -10.73 9.26
CA PHE A 80 11.62 -10.81 10.50
C PHE A 80 13.11 -11.11 10.27
N ILE A 81 13.43 -11.99 9.32
CA ILE A 81 14.78 -12.30 8.88
C ILE A 81 15.48 -11.05 8.31
N ASP A 82 14.76 -10.26 7.49
CA ASP A 82 15.28 -9.02 6.93
C ASP A 82 15.56 -7.97 8.02
N ILE A 83 14.69 -7.86 9.01
CA ILE A 83 14.89 -6.99 10.18
C ILE A 83 16.14 -7.43 10.96
N LEU A 84 16.33 -8.73 11.19
CA LEU A 84 17.50 -9.26 11.88
C LEU A 84 18.78 -9.03 11.07
N GLY A 85 18.76 -9.26 9.76
CA GLY A 85 19.88 -8.99 8.86
C GLY A 85 20.27 -7.51 8.84
N THR A 86 19.26 -6.63 8.89
CA THR A 86 19.46 -5.18 8.99
C THR A 86 20.10 -4.79 10.32
N ILE A 87 19.66 -5.39 11.43
CA ILE A 87 20.24 -5.16 12.78
C ILE A 87 21.71 -5.64 12.82
N GLN A 88 22.01 -6.80 12.25
CA GLN A 88 23.36 -7.36 12.20
C GLN A 88 24.32 -6.46 11.42
N LYS A 89 23.91 -6.00 10.23
CA LYS A 89 24.72 -5.10 9.41
C LYS A 89 25.01 -3.76 10.11
N TYR A 90 24.11 -3.33 10.99
CA TYR A 90 24.25 -2.10 11.77
C TYR A 90 25.26 -2.25 12.93
N ASP A 91 25.36 -3.43 13.55
CA ASP A 91 26.35 -3.72 14.59
C ASP A 91 27.77 -3.86 14.00
N GLU A 92 27.90 -4.24 12.73
CA GLU A 92 29.18 -4.38 12.03
C GLU A 92 29.74 -3.04 11.50
N GLU A 93 28.85 -2.10 11.10
CA GLU A 93 29.22 -0.76 10.61
C GLU A 93 29.31 0.28 11.74
N SER A 94 29.47 -0.15 12.99
CA SER A 94 29.33 0.64 14.22
C SER A 94 29.86 2.08 14.13
N VAL A 95 28.96 2.99 13.85
CA VAL A 95 28.99 4.32 14.48
C VAL A 95 28.53 4.10 15.92
N ALA A 96 29.34 4.51 16.91
CA ALA A 96 29.07 4.32 18.33
C ALA A 96 27.58 4.58 18.68
N PRO A 97 26.97 3.78 19.58
CA PRO A 97 25.56 3.94 19.96
C PRO A 97 25.38 5.24 20.75
N GLY A 98 25.40 6.37 20.07
CA GLY A 98 24.83 7.59 20.58
C GLY A 98 23.31 7.38 20.65
N LYS A 99 22.69 7.50 21.82
CA LYS A 99 21.25 7.74 21.88
C LYS A 99 20.96 8.85 20.88
N LEU A 100 20.23 8.55 19.78
CA LEU A 100 19.65 9.58 18.95
C LEU A 100 18.78 10.41 19.89
N SER A 101 19.30 11.53 20.34
CA SER A 101 18.55 12.45 21.16
C SER A 101 17.54 13.13 20.24
N LYS A 102 16.36 13.49 20.76
CA LYS A 102 15.37 14.29 20.03
C LYS A 102 15.91 15.65 19.55
N SER A 103 17.18 15.97 19.83
CA SER A 103 17.82 17.25 19.52
C SER A 103 18.60 17.26 18.21
N ASP A 104 18.93 16.11 17.64
CA ASP A 104 19.78 16.05 16.43
C ASP A 104 18.94 15.55 15.25
N ALA A 105 18.64 16.46 14.32
CA ALA A 105 17.98 16.11 13.07
C ALA A 105 18.86 15.09 12.30
N VAL A 106 18.31 13.94 11.96
CA VAL A 106 18.97 12.91 11.18
C VAL A 106 18.51 13.06 9.74
N GLN A 107 19.44 13.30 8.81
CA GLN A 107 19.13 13.48 7.40
C GLN A 107 19.58 12.26 6.57
N PRO A 108 18.70 11.27 6.31
CA PRO A 108 19.00 10.15 5.43
C PRO A 108 19.25 10.64 4.00
N GLN A 109 20.20 10.00 3.32
CA GLN A 109 20.52 10.33 1.93
C GLN A 109 19.82 9.39 0.95
N THR A 110 19.33 8.23 1.41
CA THR A 110 18.65 7.21 0.59
C THR A 110 17.39 6.69 1.29
N LYS A 111 16.50 6.08 0.51
CA LYS A 111 15.31 5.40 1.03
C LYS A 111 15.67 4.29 2.01
N GLU A 112 16.71 3.52 1.73
CA GLU A 112 17.18 2.43 2.58
C GLU A 112 17.67 2.94 3.94
N GLU A 113 18.36 4.09 3.95
CA GLU A 113 18.74 4.77 5.17
C GLU A 113 17.52 5.25 5.97
N LEU A 114 16.57 5.90 5.31
CA LEU A 114 15.31 6.33 5.90
C LEU A 114 14.56 5.14 6.51
N LYS A 115 14.41 4.05 5.76
CA LYS A 115 13.73 2.82 6.22
C LYS A 115 14.42 2.21 7.45
N ARG A 116 15.75 2.22 7.49
CA ARG A 116 16.53 1.77 8.66
C ARG A 116 16.27 2.62 9.89
N ILE A 117 16.26 3.95 9.75
CA ILE A 117 16.00 4.88 10.85
C ILE A 117 14.58 4.69 11.38
N ILE A 118 13.57 4.59 10.50
CA ILE A 118 12.18 4.31 10.86
C ILE A 118 12.08 3.01 11.64
N ASN A 119 12.61 1.90 11.11
CA ASN A 119 12.54 0.58 11.73
C ASN A 119 13.19 0.59 13.11
N ARG A 120 14.35 1.23 13.24
CA ARG A 120 15.04 1.38 14.52
C ARG A 120 14.22 2.17 15.52
N THR A 121 13.71 3.34 15.11
CA THR A 121 12.96 4.24 15.98
C THR A 121 11.65 3.61 16.44
N THR A 122 10.91 2.99 15.52
CA THR A 122 9.65 2.30 15.84
C THR A 122 9.86 1.09 16.72
N PHE A 123 10.97 0.38 16.57
CA PHE A 123 11.36 -0.70 17.46
C PHE A 123 11.64 -0.21 18.89
N ASP A 124 12.37 0.90 19.02
CA ASP A 124 12.77 1.42 20.32
C ASP A 124 11.64 2.18 21.05
N ASN A 125 10.76 2.88 20.31
CA ASN A 125 9.77 3.81 20.86
C ASN A 125 8.31 3.40 20.56
N GLY A 126 8.09 2.32 19.79
CA GLY A 126 6.77 1.81 19.43
C GLY A 126 6.21 2.45 18.15
N LEU A 127 5.15 1.84 17.62
CA LEU A 127 4.55 2.13 16.31
C LEU A 127 3.74 3.44 16.26
N LYS A 128 3.64 4.17 17.36
CA LYS A 128 2.98 5.48 17.45
C LYS A 128 3.96 6.62 17.77
N CYS A 129 5.26 6.37 17.60
CA CYS A 129 6.28 7.37 17.90
C CYS A 129 6.25 8.53 16.91
N ASP A 130 6.82 9.66 17.35
CA ASP A 130 7.08 10.83 16.51
C ASP A 130 8.37 10.62 15.71
N LEU A 131 8.28 10.71 14.38
CA LEU A 131 9.40 10.59 13.44
C LEU A 131 9.76 11.95 12.80
N ASN A 132 9.21 13.07 13.27
CA ASN A 132 9.45 14.40 12.71
C ASN A 132 10.86 14.95 12.96
N PHE A 133 11.69 14.26 13.74
CA PHE A 133 13.12 14.57 13.88
C PHE A 133 13.95 14.13 12.66
N ILE A 134 13.36 13.34 11.74
CA ILE A 134 14.01 12.90 10.51
C ILE A 134 13.84 14.01 9.46
N ASP A 135 14.93 14.54 8.98
CA ASP A 135 14.96 15.47 7.85
C ASP A 135 14.92 14.67 6.54
N THR A 136 13.75 14.64 5.90
CA THR A 136 13.50 13.88 4.68
C THR A 136 13.78 14.65 3.39
N SER A 137 14.28 15.88 3.48
CA SER A 137 14.46 16.82 2.35
C SER A 137 15.41 16.36 1.23
N LYS A 138 16.11 15.23 1.40
CA LYS A 138 16.99 14.63 0.38
C LYS A 138 16.36 13.41 -0.31
N ILE A 139 15.20 12.94 0.17
CA ILE A 139 14.55 11.75 -0.35
C ILE A 139 13.70 12.09 -1.55
N THR A 140 13.90 11.35 -2.64
CA THR A 140 13.13 11.48 -3.89
C THR A 140 12.22 10.27 -4.14
N ASP A 141 12.46 9.15 -3.47
CA ASP A 141 11.67 7.92 -3.57
C ASP A 141 11.23 7.47 -2.17
N MET A 142 9.90 7.45 -1.95
CA MET A 142 9.29 6.94 -0.71
C MET A 142 8.40 5.71 -0.98
N SER A 143 8.56 5.08 -2.16
CA SER A 143 7.77 3.90 -2.51
C SER A 143 7.93 2.78 -1.49
N HIS A 144 6.82 2.09 -1.16
CA HIS A 144 6.75 0.96 -0.22
C HIS A 144 7.25 1.26 1.21
N LEU A 145 7.38 2.54 1.62
CA LEU A 145 8.06 2.88 2.88
C LEU A 145 7.32 2.36 4.12
N PHE A 146 5.99 2.41 4.10
CA PHE A 146 5.10 1.90 5.15
C PHE A 146 4.14 0.84 4.63
N GLU A 147 4.49 0.17 3.54
CA GLU A 147 3.69 -0.94 3.00
C GLU A 147 3.49 -2.03 4.04
N SER A 148 2.25 -2.50 4.18
CA SER A 148 1.82 -3.50 5.17
C SER A 148 2.23 -3.16 6.61
N SER A 149 2.44 -1.88 6.91
CA SER A 149 2.96 -1.41 8.19
C SER A 149 1.84 -1.18 9.22
N ARG A 150 2.15 -1.46 10.47
CA ARG A 150 1.31 -1.08 11.62
C ARG A 150 1.71 0.28 12.22
N PHE A 151 2.61 1.01 11.57
CA PHE A 151 2.97 2.35 12.00
C PHE A 151 1.77 3.29 11.88
N ASN A 152 1.50 4.03 12.96
CA ASN A 152 0.49 5.09 13.00
C ASN A 152 0.96 6.20 13.96
N GLY A 153 2.20 6.64 13.76
CA GLY A 153 2.84 7.72 14.48
C GLY A 153 2.81 9.04 13.71
N ASP A 154 3.60 10.01 14.13
CA ASP A 154 3.61 11.35 13.57
C ASP A 154 4.76 11.53 12.57
N ILE A 155 4.39 11.89 11.34
CA ILE A 155 5.25 12.24 10.21
C ILE A 155 4.77 13.54 9.53
N SER A 156 3.96 14.32 10.22
CA SER A 156 3.28 15.51 9.67
C SER A 156 4.23 16.62 9.22
N LYS A 157 5.48 16.62 9.71
CA LYS A 157 6.49 17.63 9.37
C LYS A 157 7.55 17.14 8.37
N TRP A 158 7.37 15.96 7.81
CA TRP A 158 8.30 15.49 6.78
C TRP A 158 8.29 16.43 5.57
N ASP A 159 9.47 16.79 5.11
CA ASP A 159 9.65 17.49 3.85
C ASP A 159 9.65 16.45 2.71
N VAL A 160 8.56 16.40 1.98
CA VAL A 160 8.38 15.50 0.82
C VAL A 160 8.46 16.27 -0.50
N SER A 161 8.89 17.53 -0.46
CA SER A 161 8.87 18.43 -1.63
C SER A 161 9.77 17.99 -2.80
N LYS A 162 10.66 17.03 -2.58
CA LYS A 162 11.50 16.44 -3.64
C LYS A 162 11.11 15.00 -4.00
N VAL A 163 10.05 14.49 -3.41
CA VAL A 163 9.62 13.12 -3.69
C VAL A 163 8.92 13.07 -5.04
N GLU A 164 9.39 12.18 -5.89
CA GLU A 164 8.86 11.92 -7.23
C GLU A 164 8.03 10.63 -7.26
N ASN A 165 8.32 9.68 -6.36
CA ASN A 165 7.66 8.38 -6.31
C ASN A 165 7.13 8.07 -4.91
N MET A 166 5.80 7.84 -4.81
CA MET A 166 5.07 7.40 -3.61
C MET A 166 4.30 6.09 -3.84
N ASP A 167 4.66 5.30 -4.88
CA ASP A 167 4.02 4.02 -5.14
C ASP A 167 3.96 3.16 -3.87
N SER A 168 2.79 2.60 -3.59
CA SER A 168 2.56 1.65 -2.49
C SER A 168 2.98 2.16 -1.09
N MET A 169 3.22 3.47 -0.89
CA MET A 169 3.79 3.99 0.37
C MET A 169 3.01 3.57 1.61
N PHE A 170 1.69 3.52 1.55
CA PHE A 170 0.80 3.11 2.63
C PHE A 170 -0.13 1.95 2.22
N ASN A 171 0.26 1.16 1.22
CA ASN A 171 -0.48 -0.03 0.79
C ASN A 171 -0.61 -1.02 1.96
N ASP A 172 -1.82 -1.56 2.19
CA ASP A 172 -2.15 -2.48 3.30
C ASP A 172 -1.80 -1.92 4.70
N SER A 173 -1.75 -0.59 4.87
CA SER A 173 -1.28 0.08 6.10
C SER A 173 -2.43 0.48 7.03
N VAL A 174 -2.14 0.55 8.34
CA VAL A 174 -3.07 1.11 9.33
C VAL A 174 -2.85 2.61 9.56
N PHE A 175 -1.93 3.24 8.82
CA PHE A 175 -1.62 4.66 8.97
C PHE A 175 -2.85 5.52 8.69
N ASN A 176 -3.11 6.48 9.60
CA ASN A 176 -4.15 7.48 9.47
C ASN A 176 -3.73 8.80 10.14
N GLY A 177 -2.43 9.12 10.09
CA GLY A 177 -1.87 10.36 10.61
C GLY A 177 -2.13 11.56 9.70
N ASP A 178 -1.82 12.76 10.21
CA ASP A 178 -1.97 14.02 9.47
C ASP A 178 -0.81 14.19 8.46
N ILE A 179 -1.16 14.24 7.19
CA ILE A 179 -0.25 14.53 6.07
C ILE A 179 -0.81 15.64 5.17
N SER A 180 -1.79 16.40 5.68
CA SER A 180 -2.49 17.44 4.93
C SER A 180 -1.59 18.58 4.43
N LYS A 181 -0.42 18.75 5.06
CA LYS A 181 0.55 19.82 4.75
C LYS A 181 1.71 19.35 3.88
N TRP A 182 1.73 18.11 3.46
CA TRP A 182 2.77 17.62 2.57
C TRP A 182 2.73 18.34 1.23
N ASN A 183 3.89 18.80 0.78
CA ASN A 183 4.05 19.33 -0.56
C ASN A 183 4.36 18.17 -1.53
N VAL A 184 3.34 17.69 -2.22
CA VAL A 184 3.45 16.56 -3.16
C VAL A 184 3.58 17.00 -4.61
N SER A 185 3.83 18.28 -4.87
CA SER A 185 3.80 18.87 -6.21
C SER A 185 4.83 18.30 -7.20
N ASN A 186 5.84 17.57 -6.75
CA ASN A 186 6.80 16.90 -7.62
C ASN A 186 6.52 15.40 -7.80
N VAL A 187 5.47 14.85 -7.17
CA VAL A 187 5.17 13.43 -7.27
C VAL A 187 4.58 13.11 -8.64
N GLU A 188 5.19 12.12 -9.31
CA GLU A 188 4.73 11.61 -10.60
C GLU A 188 3.96 10.28 -10.48
N ASP A 189 4.25 9.48 -9.45
CA ASP A 189 3.66 8.17 -9.24
C ASP A 189 3.06 8.06 -7.83
N MET A 190 1.73 7.89 -7.77
CA MET A 190 0.94 7.62 -6.55
C MET A 190 0.19 6.28 -6.64
N SER A 191 0.61 5.38 -7.54
CA SER A 191 -0.01 4.09 -7.71
C SER A 191 -0.03 3.29 -6.41
N TRP A 192 -1.13 2.62 -6.11
CA TRP A 192 -1.32 1.76 -4.92
C TRP A 192 -1.14 2.46 -3.56
N MET A 193 -0.93 3.78 -3.50
CA MET A 193 -0.47 4.49 -2.30
C MET A 193 -1.31 4.20 -1.06
N PHE A 194 -2.64 4.14 -1.18
CA PHE A 194 -3.57 3.89 -0.08
C PHE A 194 -4.45 2.66 -0.33
N ARG A 195 -4.00 1.71 -1.17
CA ARG A 195 -4.73 0.47 -1.40
C ARG A 195 -4.93 -0.28 -0.08
N ASN A 196 -6.15 -0.78 0.18
CA ASN A 196 -6.54 -1.51 1.40
C ASN A 196 -6.07 -0.82 2.70
N SER A 197 -5.96 0.52 2.68
CA SER A 197 -5.45 1.33 3.78
C SER A 197 -6.57 1.81 4.71
N LYS A 198 -6.21 2.11 5.96
CA LYS A 198 -7.11 2.78 6.92
C LYS A 198 -7.09 4.30 6.81
N PHE A 199 -6.28 4.83 5.90
CA PHE A 199 -6.15 6.27 5.71
C PHE A 199 -7.47 6.90 5.28
N ASN A 200 -7.89 7.93 6.03
CA ASN A 200 -9.03 8.80 5.73
C ASN A 200 -8.75 10.24 6.18
N GLY A 201 -7.50 10.70 6.03
CA GLY A 201 -7.07 12.07 6.34
C GLY A 201 -7.46 13.07 5.26
N ASP A 202 -7.34 14.36 5.59
CA ASP A 202 -7.58 15.43 4.62
C ASP A 202 -6.37 15.63 3.71
N ILE A 203 -6.57 15.42 2.42
CA ILE A 203 -5.58 15.63 1.34
C ILE A 203 -6.16 16.53 0.23
N SER A 204 -7.22 17.27 0.54
CA SER A 204 -7.94 18.13 -0.41
C SER A 204 -7.10 19.25 -1.02
N ASN A 205 -6.00 19.63 -0.35
CA ASN A 205 -5.09 20.69 -0.78
C ASN A 205 -3.80 20.18 -1.43
N TRP A 206 -3.67 18.88 -1.64
CA TRP A 206 -2.53 18.35 -2.37
C TRP A 206 -2.50 18.85 -3.80
N ASP A 207 -1.36 19.32 -4.25
CA ASP A 207 -1.08 19.63 -5.64
C ASP A 207 -0.62 18.34 -6.34
N VAL A 208 -1.54 17.70 -7.07
CA VAL A 208 -1.29 16.44 -7.79
C VAL A 208 -1.10 16.66 -9.28
N SER A 209 -0.89 17.93 -9.71
CA SER A 209 -0.85 18.31 -11.12
C SER A 209 0.27 17.66 -11.93
N ASN A 210 1.31 17.11 -11.30
CA ASN A 210 2.38 16.37 -11.97
C ASN A 210 2.21 14.84 -11.94
N VAL A 211 1.15 14.33 -11.29
CA VAL A 211 0.94 12.89 -11.18
C VAL A 211 0.48 12.32 -12.52
N LYS A 212 1.15 11.25 -12.95
CA LYS A 212 0.88 10.50 -14.19
C LYS A 212 0.17 9.18 -13.93
N ASP A 213 0.45 8.56 -12.79
CA ASP A 213 -0.09 7.27 -12.42
C ASP A 213 -0.80 7.30 -11.05
N MET A 214 -2.11 6.98 -11.06
CA MET A 214 -2.96 6.84 -9.88
C MET A 214 -3.63 5.47 -9.83
N ASN A 215 -3.10 4.47 -10.57
CA ASN A 215 -3.72 3.16 -10.59
C ASN A 215 -3.80 2.56 -9.17
N ASN A 216 -4.93 1.94 -8.85
CA ASN A 216 -5.18 1.31 -7.55
C ASN A 216 -5.02 2.21 -6.31
N MET A 217 -4.90 3.55 -6.44
CA MET A 217 -4.54 4.44 -5.32
C MET A 217 -5.45 4.29 -4.11
N PHE A 218 -6.76 4.16 -4.30
CA PHE A 218 -7.76 3.98 -3.24
C PHE A 218 -8.52 2.65 -3.35
N ARG A 219 -7.94 1.67 -4.03
CA ARG A 219 -8.54 0.34 -4.16
C ARG A 219 -8.77 -0.28 -2.77
N GLU A 220 -9.99 -0.80 -2.52
CA GLU A 220 -10.37 -1.45 -1.26
C GLU A 220 -10.17 -0.56 -0.01
N SER A 221 -10.11 0.77 -0.18
CA SER A 221 -9.81 1.71 0.89
C SER A 221 -11.05 2.25 1.60
N GLN A 222 -10.82 2.85 2.79
CA GLN A 222 -11.87 3.54 3.55
C GLN A 222 -11.95 5.04 3.22
N PHE A 223 -11.14 5.52 2.27
CA PHE A 223 -11.06 6.93 1.92
C PHE A 223 -12.37 7.44 1.31
N ASP A 224 -12.90 8.55 1.87
CA ASP A 224 -14.11 9.21 1.41
C ASP A 224 -14.03 10.74 1.47
N ARG A 225 -12.81 11.30 1.52
CA ARG A 225 -12.59 12.75 1.65
C ARG A 225 -12.69 13.49 0.33
N ASN A 226 -12.84 14.81 0.44
CA ASN A 226 -12.98 15.69 -0.72
C ASN A 226 -11.66 15.82 -1.51
N ILE A 227 -11.70 15.44 -2.77
CA ILE A 227 -10.61 15.59 -3.75
C ILE A 227 -11.10 16.30 -5.04
N SER A 228 -12.20 17.02 -4.95
CA SER A 228 -12.85 17.70 -6.10
C SER A 228 -11.97 18.77 -6.76
N LYS A 229 -10.95 19.26 -6.04
CA LYS A 229 -10.04 20.31 -6.52
C LYS A 229 -8.74 19.78 -7.12
N TRP A 230 -8.53 18.48 -7.11
CA TRP A 230 -7.33 17.89 -7.68
C TRP A 230 -7.26 18.18 -9.18
N ASP A 231 -6.12 18.67 -9.62
CA ASP A 231 -5.79 18.76 -11.03
C ASP A 231 -5.20 17.42 -11.48
N VAL A 232 -6.02 16.64 -12.17
CA VAL A 232 -5.66 15.30 -12.68
C VAL A 232 -5.36 15.33 -14.18
N SER A 233 -5.19 16.51 -14.76
CA SER A 233 -5.06 16.70 -16.22
C SER A 233 -3.84 16.02 -16.83
N HIS A 234 -2.85 15.62 -16.03
CA HIS A 234 -1.67 14.89 -16.50
C HIS A 234 -1.72 13.39 -16.24
N VAL A 235 -2.79 12.89 -15.58
CA VAL A 235 -2.90 11.47 -15.25
C VAL A 235 -3.20 10.66 -16.51
N GLU A 236 -2.44 9.58 -16.71
CA GLU A 236 -2.57 8.65 -17.83
C GLU A 236 -3.23 7.33 -17.42
N ASP A 237 -3.02 6.87 -16.19
CA ASP A 237 -3.59 5.63 -15.66
C ASP A 237 -4.37 5.87 -14.36
N MET A 238 -5.68 5.55 -14.40
CA MET A 238 -6.60 5.55 -13.25
C MET A 238 -7.23 4.17 -13.03
N SER A 239 -6.62 3.10 -13.56
CA SER A 239 -7.18 1.76 -13.44
C SER A 239 -7.36 1.35 -11.99
N ALA A 240 -8.51 0.76 -11.68
CA ALA A 240 -8.90 0.29 -10.36
C ALA A 240 -8.75 1.33 -9.22
N MET A 241 -8.68 2.64 -9.52
CA MET A 241 -8.43 3.68 -8.52
C MET A 241 -9.43 3.64 -7.35
N PHE A 242 -10.71 3.36 -7.64
CA PHE A 242 -11.77 3.26 -6.64
C PHE A 242 -12.45 1.88 -6.62
N TYR A 243 -11.72 0.84 -6.99
CA TYR A 243 -12.20 -0.54 -6.95
C TYR A 243 -12.58 -0.94 -5.52
N ASP A 244 -13.81 -1.44 -5.29
CA ASP A 244 -14.37 -1.85 -3.99
C ASP A 244 -14.13 -0.79 -2.86
N SER A 245 -14.16 0.50 -3.24
CA SER A 245 -13.86 1.66 -2.40
C SER A 245 -15.13 2.25 -1.78
N LYS A 246 -14.97 2.99 -0.68
CA LYS A 246 -16.04 3.77 -0.03
C LYS A 246 -16.19 5.18 -0.59
N PHE A 247 -15.34 5.57 -1.54
CA PHE A 247 -15.37 6.90 -2.11
C PHE A 247 -16.65 7.15 -2.90
N ASN A 248 -17.36 8.25 -2.57
CA ASN A 248 -18.49 8.79 -3.32
C ASN A 248 -18.45 10.33 -3.34
N GLY A 249 -17.26 10.91 -3.48
CA GLY A 249 -17.06 12.36 -3.54
C GLY A 249 -17.28 12.95 -4.93
N ASP A 250 -17.39 14.28 -5.01
CA ASP A 250 -17.55 15.00 -6.28
C ASP A 250 -16.22 15.04 -7.06
N ILE A 251 -16.22 14.45 -8.24
CA ILE A 251 -15.12 14.45 -9.22
C ILE A 251 -15.62 14.91 -10.61
N SER A 252 -16.77 15.59 -10.66
CA SER A 252 -17.41 16.04 -11.90
C SER A 252 -16.56 17.01 -12.73
N LYS A 253 -15.61 17.70 -12.08
CA LYS A 253 -14.74 18.71 -12.70
C LYS A 253 -13.35 18.20 -13.06
N TRP A 254 -13.07 16.94 -12.83
CA TRP A 254 -11.78 16.38 -13.22
C TRP A 254 -11.59 16.42 -14.73
N ASP A 255 -10.45 16.93 -15.17
CA ASP A 255 -10.02 16.82 -16.56
C ASP A 255 -9.33 15.48 -16.76
N VAL A 256 -10.07 14.53 -17.34
CA VAL A 256 -9.57 13.18 -17.64
C VAL A 256 -9.16 12.99 -19.10
N SER A 257 -9.00 14.10 -19.85
CA SER A 257 -8.75 14.08 -21.29
C SER A 257 -7.42 13.39 -21.67
N ASN A 258 -6.47 13.26 -20.76
CA ASN A 258 -5.22 12.53 -20.97
C ASN A 258 -5.25 11.07 -20.49
N VAL A 259 -6.32 10.66 -19.82
CA VAL A 259 -6.43 9.29 -19.28
C VAL A 259 -6.60 8.28 -20.41
N ARG A 260 -5.80 7.23 -20.40
CA ARG A 260 -5.80 6.13 -21.37
C ARG A 260 -6.38 4.84 -20.81
N ASN A 261 -6.27 4.64 -19.49
CA ASN A 261 -6.68 3.41 -18.82
C ASN A 261 -7.58 3.69 -17.63
N THR A 262 -8.85 3.22 -17.72
CA THR A 262 -9.86 3.29 -16.65
C THR A 262 -10.42 1.90 -16.31
N ASN A 263 -9.68 0.82 -16.62
CA ASN A 263 -10.10 -0.54 -16.30
C ASN A 263 -10.45 -0.67 -14.82
N GLU A 264 -11.59 -1.29 -14.53
CA GLU A 264 -12.03 -1.57 -13.15
C GLU A 264 -12.12 -0.34 -12.23
N MET A 265 -12.06 0.91 -12.74
CA MET A 265 -11.93 2.12 -11.91
C MET A 265 -12.98 2.19 -10.80
N PHE A 266 -14.22 1.82 -11.08
CA PHE A 266 -15.33 1.79 -10.13
C PHE A 266 -15.93 0.39 -9.95
N TYR A 267 -15.13 -0.66 -10.17
CA TYR A 267 -15.59 -2.03 -9.99
C TYR A 267 -16.02 -2.25 -8.53
N ARG A 268 -17.26 -2.77 -8.30
CA ARG A 268 -17.85 -2.97 -6.97
C ARG A 268 -17.90 -1.72 -6.08
N SER A 269 -17.78 -0.53 -6.67
CA SER A 269 -17.77 0.75 -5.95
C SER A 269 -19.20 1.22 -5.65
N ILE A 270 -19.35 1.98 -4.55
CA ILE A 270 -20.60 2.71 -4.23
C ILE A 270 -20.67 4.06 -4.93
N PHE A 271 -19.69 4.41 -5.77
CA PHE A 271 -19.66 5.68 -6.46
C PHE A 271 -20.87 5.85 -7.39
N ASP A 272 -21.57 6.98 -7.24
CA ASP A 272 -22.75 7.37 -8.02
C ASP A 272 -22.71 8.86 -8.39
N GLY A 273 -21.53 9.46 -8.45
CA GLY A 273 -21.32 10.88 -8.78
C GLY A 273 -21.49 11.20 -10.26
N ASP A 274 -21.72 12.48 -10.57
CA ASP A 274 -21.82 12.98 -11.94
C ASP A 274 -20.45 13.02 -12.63
N ILE A 275 -20.26 12.20 -13.64
CA ILE A 275 -19.08 12.16 -14.51
C ILE A 275 -19.46 12.29 -15.99
N SER A 276 -20.69 12.75 -16.28
CA SER A 276 -21.21 12.83 -17.63
C SER A 276 -20.40 13.76 -18.54
N ASN A 277 -19.72 14.76 -17.97
CA ASN A 277 -18.89 15.73 -18.71
C ASN A 277 -17.44 15.30 -18.93
N TRP A 278 -17.04 14.13 -18.47
CA TRP A 278 -15.68 13.65 -18.70
C TRP A 278 -15.37 13.45 -20.19
N ASP A 279 -14.25 13.97 -20.66
CA ASP A 279 -13.74 13.68 -21.99
C ASP A 279 -12.98 12.35 -21.98
N VAL A 280 -13.66 11.30 -22.42
CA VAL A 280 -13.10 9.95 -22.51
C VAL A 280 -12.62 9.60 -23.92
N SER A 281 -12.43 10.58 -24.79
CA SER A 281 -12.08 10.36 -26.20
C SER A 281 -10.68 9.74 -26.40
N ASN A 282 -9.79 9.86 -25.44
CA ASN A 282 -8.45 9.29 -25.45
C ASN A 282 -8.32 7.97 -24.68
N VAL A 283 -9.40 7.47 -24.06
CA VAL A 283 -9.36 6.23 -23.28
C VAL A 283 -9.22 5.03 -24.21
N ASP A 284 -8.14 4.27 -24.03
CA ASP A 284 -7.85 3.04 -24.78
C ASP A 284 -8.61 1.84 -24.21
N THR A 285 -8.80 1.81 -22.90
CA THR A 285 -9.44 0.70 -22.20
C THR A 285 -10.22 1.14 -20.98
N MET A 286 -11.47 0.67 -20.88
CA MET A 286 -12.42 0.85 -19.77
C MET A 286 -13.12 -0.48 -19.43
N GLU A 287 -12.37 -1.57 -19.55
CA GLU A 287 -12.85 -2.92 -19.25
C GLU A 287 -13.31 -3.00 -17.80
N ASP A 288 -14.48 -3.59 -17.57
CA ASP A 288 -15.06 -3.79 -16.24
C ASP A 288 -15.25 -2.50 -15.39
N MET A 289 -15.17 -1.29 -15.99
CA MET A 289 -15.10 -0.01 -15.25
C MET A 289 -16.18 0.15 -14.19
N PHE A 290 -17.44 -0.24 -14.51
CA PHE A 290 -18.59 -0.15 -13.60
C PHE A 290 -19.16 -1.53 -13.25
N THR A 291 -18.44 -2.60 -13.48
CA THR A 291 -18.91 -3.94 -13.17
C THR A 291 -19.23 -4.07 -11.68
N ARG A 292 -20.46 -4.49 -11.36
CA ARG A 292 -20.99 -4.63 -9.98
C ARG A 292 -20.98 -3.34 -9.16
N SER A 293 -20.92 -2.16 -9.79
CA SER A 293 -21.01 -0.86 -9.11
C SER A 293 -22.46 -0.45 -8.85
N GLU A 294 -22.65 0.59 -8.05
CA GLU A 294 -23.95 1.24 -7.83
C GLU A 294 -24.23 2.35 -8.86
N PHE A 295 -23.30 2.66 -9.77
CA PHE A 295 -23.38 3.74 -10.75
C PHE A 295 -24.58 3.58 -11.69
N ASP A 296 -25.47 4.60 -11.76
CA ASP A 296 -26.71 4.56 -12.52
C ASP A 296 -26.92 5.71 -13.53
N ASP A 297 -25.95 6.63 -13.66
CA ASP A 297 -26.09 7.81 -14.52
C ASP A 297 -26.11 7.48 -16.02
N THR A 298 -27.31 7.43 -16.59
CA THR A 298 -27.51 7.14 -18.02
C THR A 298 -27.03 8.24 -18.98
N ARG A 299 -26.72 9.46 -18.49
CA ARG A 299 -26.25 10.57 -19.32
C ARG A 299 -24.96 10.22 -20.04
N ILE A 300 -24.06 9.44 -19.41
CA ILE A 300 -22.80 9.00 -20.04
C ILE A 300 -23.03 8.26 -21.35
N LEU A 301 -24.15 7.54 -21.49
CA LEU A 301 -24.46 6.77 -22.73
C LEU A 301 -24.64 7.66 -23.96
N SER A 302 -24.95 8.95 -23.75
CA SER A 302 -25.14 9.93 -24.82
C SER A 302 -24.05 11.01 -24.88
N MET A 303 -23.36 11.25 -23.79
CA MET A 303 -22.34 12.31 -23.69
C MET A 303 -20.92 11.79 -23.94
N TRP A 304 -20.63 10.57 -23.51
CA TRP A 304 -19.33 9.98 -23.75
C TRP A 304 -19.14 9.51 -25.19
N SER A 305 -17.98 9.79 -25.75
CA SER A 305 -17.57 9.39 -27.09
C SER A 305 -16.19 8.72 -27.06
N PRO A 306 -16.06 7.55 -26.40
CA PRO A 306 -14.78 6.86 -26.35
C PRO A 306 -14.31 6.47 -27.76
N GLN A 307 -12.99 6.42 -27.96
CA GLN A 307 -12.43 6.12 -29.28
C GLN A 307 -12.92 4.78 -29.84
N LYS A 308 -12.97 4.66 -31.18
CA LYS A 308 -13.56 3.51 -31.88
C LYS A 308 -12.98 2.17 -31.49
N GLY A 309 -11.68 2.12 -31.14
CA GLY A 309 -10.96 0.90 -30.76
C GLY A 309 -10.93 0.60 -29.26
N ALA A 310 -11.48 1.48 -28.42
CA ALA A 310 -11.41 1.31 -26.97
C ALA A 310 -11.99 -0.04 -26.49
N ASN A 311 -11.27 -0.73 -25.61
CA ASN A 311 -11.78 -1.93 -24.98
C ASN A 311 -12.85 -1.57 -23.94
N ARG A 312 -14.08 -2.07 -24.14
CA ARG A 312 -15.25 -1.81 -23.27
C ARG A 312 -15.89 -3.11 -22.80
N ARG A 313 -15.12 -4.19 -22.76
CA ARG A 313 -15.63 -5.49 -22.32
C ARG A 313 -16.20 -5.37 -20.91
N ASN A 314 -17.42 -5.87 -20.72
CA ASN A 314 -18.11 -5.92 -19.43
C ASN A 314 -18.31 -4.57 -18.72
N ILE A 315 -18.14 -3.42 -19.39
CA ILE A 315 -18.09 -2.10 -18.75
C ILE A 315 -19.21 -1.84 -17.72
N PHE A 316 -20.42 -2.40 -17.94
CA PHE A 316 -21.59 -2.26 -17.07
C PHE A 316 -22.11 -3.58 -16.50
N ASN A 317 -21.33 -4.65 -16.56
CA ASN A 317 -21.77 -5.98 -16.18
C ASN A 317 -22.25 -6.02 -14.71
N ASN A 318 -23.46 -6.52 -14.45
CA ASN A 318 -24.08 -6.56 -13.12
C ASN A 318 -24.16 -5.19 -12.40
N SER A 319 -24.22 -4.08 -13.12
CA SER A 319 -24.51 -2.73 -12.61
C SER A 319 -25.94 -2.28 -13.00
N PRO A 320 -26.46 -1.14 -12.50
CA PRO A 320 -27.75 -0.59 -12.96
C PRO A 320 -27.81 -0.32 -14.46
N LEU A 321 -26.68 -0.13 -15.12
CA LEU A 321 -26.58 0.11 -16.58
C LEU A 321 -26.34 -1.18 -17.39
N ASP A 322 -26.45 -2.36 -16.78
CA ASP A 322 -26.22 -3.63 -17.47
C ASP A 322 -27.07 -3.77 -18.74
N GLY A 323 -26.45 -4.24 -19.84
CA GLY A 323 -27.06 -4.36 -21.15
C GLY A 323 -27.21 -3.05 -21.93
N MET A 324 -26.93 -1.89 -21.35
CA MET A 324 -26.95 -0.59 -22.04
C MET A 324 -25.70 -0.37 -22.91
N ARG A 325 -25.79 0.53 -23.87
CA ARG A 325 -24.71 0.83 -24.83
C ARG A 325 -24.63 2.32 -25.13
N PHE A 326 -23.43 2.81 -25.42
CA PHE A 326 -23.23 4.18 -25.86
C PHE A 326 -23.95 4.45 -27.21
N LYS A 327 -24.57 5.61 -27.33
CA LYS A 327 -25.36 5.97 -28.52
C LYS A 327 -24.51 6.31 -29.74
N HIS A 328 -23.31 6.77 -29.55
CA HIS A 328 -22.42 7.30 -30.60
C HIS A 328 -21.41 6.30 -31.15
N LEU A 329 -21.50 5.03 -30.75
CA LEU A 329 -20.70 3.96 -31.33
C LEU A 329 -21.40 3.43 -32.58
N LYS A 330 -20.98 3.92 -33.74
CA LYS A 330 -21.33 3.35 -35.04
C LYS A 330 -20.32 2.34 -35.49
#